data_de6ce906c8f50ad05514ddb592bf4586
#
_entry.id   de6ce906c8f50ad05514ddb592bf4586
#
_cell.length_a   1.000
_cell.length_b   1.000
_cell.length_c   1.000
_cell.angle_alpha   90.00
_cell.angle_beta   90.00
_cell.angle_gamma   90.00
#
_symmetry.space_group_name_H-M   'P 1'
#
loop_
_entity.id
_entity.type
_entity.pdbx_description
1 polymer ?
#
loop_
_entity_poly.entity_id
_entity_poly.type
_entity_poly.pdbx_seq_one_letter_code
_entity_poly.pdbx_strand_id
1 'polypeptide(L)'
;MPVDVTTQTVINRPVGEVASFVADPSNATKWYVNIKEATWKTNPPLVVGSRVAFAAEFMGKRLEYTYEFTEVVPRERVVMRTAEGPFPMETVYAWEAAGEGATRMMLRNHGSPKGFSRLVAPFMSFAMRRANRKDLARLKELLEGGGAAAASDSRVG
;
A
#
# COMPACT_ATOMS: atom_id res chain seq x y z
N MET A 1 -5.09 -15.27 16.32
CA MET A 1 -5.83 -15.40 15.07
C MET A 1 -5.19 -14.56 13.97
N PRO A 2 -5.10 -15.10 12.77
CA PRO A 2 -4.57 -14.30 11.66
C PRO A 2 -5.53 -13.18 11.29
N VAL A 3 -4.96 -12.09 10.84
CA VAL A 3 -5.69 -10.98 10.25
C VAL A 3 -5.58 -11.13 8.74
N ASP A 4 -6.68 -10.99 8.04
CA ASP A 4 -6.70 -11.06 6.58
C ASP A 4 -7.76 -10.10 6.07
N VAL A 5 -7.31 -8.97 5.54
CA VAL A 5 -8.19 -7.90 5.08
C VAL A 5 -7.90 -7.60 3.62
N THR A 6 -8.92 -7.69 2.79
CA THR A 6 -8.83 -7.34 1.37
C THR A 6 -9.79 -6.19 1.08
N THR A 7 -9.28 -5.16 0.42
CA THR A 7 -10.09 -4.02 -0.02
C THR A 7 -9.79 -3.74 -1.48
N GLN A 8 -10.74 -3.12 -2.18
CA GLN A 8 -10.61 -2.83 -3.61
C GLN A 8 -11.19 -1.47 -3.94
N THR A 9 -10.69 -0.89 -5.01
CA THR A 9 -11.27 0.32 -5.57
C THR A 9 -11.02 0.35 -7.08
N VAL A 10 -11.83 1.09 -7.80
CA VAL A 10 -11.60 1.33 -9.23
C VAL A 10 -11.11 2.77 -9.38
N ILE A 11 -9.97 2.92 -10.03
CA ILE A 11 -9.33 4.21 -10.24
C ILE A 11 -9.40 4.50 -11.74
N ASN A 12 -9.91 5.67 -12.10
CA ASN A 12 -10.09 6.05 -13.50
C ASN A 12 -8.78 6.57 -14.11
N ARG A 13 -7.80 5.69 -14.14
CA ARG A 13 -6.48 5.90 -14.74
C ARG A 13 -5.97 4.59 -15.30
N PRO A 14 -5.12 4.65 -16.34
CA PRO A 14 -4.57 3.42 -16.94
C PRO A 14 -3.76 2.59 -15.94
N VAL A 15 -3.78 1.28 -16.11
CA VAL A 15 -3.13 0.35 -15.19
C VAL A 15 -1.64 0.64 -15.02
N GLY A 16 -0.95 1.02 -16.09
CA GLY A 16 0.48 1.34 -16.01
C GLY A 16 0.75 2.53 -15.11
N GLU A 17 -0.11 3.54 -15.16
CA GLU A 17 0.05 4.72 -14.31
C GLU A 17 -0.22 4.39 -12.84
N VAL A 18 -1.30 3.67 -12.57
CA VAL A 18 -1.66 3.30 -11.20
C VAL A 18 -0.60 2.40 -10.58
N ALA A 19 -0.22 1.35 -11.30
CA ALA A 19 0.75 0.38 -10.79
C ALA A 19 2.12 1.02 -10.55
N SER A 20 2.57 1.87 -11.46
CA SER A 20 3.87 2.54 -11.31
C SER A 20 3.88 3.44 -10.08
N PHE A 21 2.79 4.16 -9.85
CA PHE A 21 2.70 5.04 -8.70
C PHE A 21 2.72 4.25 -7.38
N VAL A 22 1.90 3.21 -7.31
CA VAL A 22 1.77 2.42 -6.08
C VAL A 22 3.02 1.58 -5.81
N ALA A 23 3.64 1.06 -6.86
CA ALA A 23 4.82 0.23 -6.71
C ALA A 23 6.04 1.01 -6.22
N ASP A 24 6.04 2.33 -6.36
CA ASP A 24 7.14 3.15 -5.84
C ASP A 24 6.94 3.37 -4.34
N PRO A 25 7.77 2.75 -3.48
CA PRO A 25 7.61 2.89 -2.04
C PRO A 25 7.71 4.33 -1.54
N SER A 26 8.41 5.18 -2.29
CA SER A 26 8.54 6.59 -1.91
C SER A 26 7.20 7.31 -1.94
N ASN A 27 6.23 6.79 -2.67
CA ASN A 27 4.90 7.37 -2.74
C ASN A 27 3.99 6.92 -1.60
N ALA A 28 4.42 5.95 -0.81
CA ALA A 28 3.58 5.41 0.26
C ALA A 28 3.11 6.49 1.23
N THR A 29 3.97 7.45 1.55
CA THR A 29 3.59 8.54 2.45
C THR A 29 2.53 9.46 1.86
N LYS A 30 2.30 9.39 0.56
CA LYS A 30 1.34 10.24 -0.12
C LYS A 30 -0.06 9.68 -0.08
N TRP A 31 -0.20 8.35 -0.16
CA TRP A 31 -1.53 7.76 -0.20
C TRP A 31 -1.92 6.96 1.03
N TYR A 32 -0.96 6.37 1.75
CA TYR A 32 -1.29 5.77 3.04
C TYR A 32 -1.52 6.87 4.07
N VAL A 33 -2.68 6.84 4.70
CA VAL A 33 -3.01 7.85 5.70
C VAL A 33 -2.09 7.75 6.91
N ASN A 34 -1.72 6.52 7.26
CA ASN A 34 -0.96 6.26 8.49
C ASN A 34 0.54 6.08 8.31
N ILE A 35 1.04 5.95 7.09
CA ILE A 35 2.48 5.83 6.88
C ILE A 35 3.09 7.24 6.85
N LYS A 36 4.01 7.50 7.74
CA LYS A 36 4.62 8.82 7.93
C LYS A 36 5.99 8.92 7.29
N GLU A 37 6.71 7.80 7.18
CA GLU A 37 8.04 7.77 6.58
C GLU A 37 8.25 6.50 5.79
N ALA A 38 9.00 6.60 4.71
CA ALA A 38 9.41 5.46 3.90
C ALA A 38 10.88 5.67 3.52
N THR A 39 11.72 4.73 3.91
CA THR A 39 13.17 4.84 3.70
C THR A 39 13.69 3.60 3.00
N TRP A 40 14.27 3.77 1.83
CA TRP A 40 14.91 2.67 1.11
C TRP A 40 16.10 2.13 1.91
N LYS A 41 16.14 0.82 2.11
CA LYS A 41 17.29 0.14 2.73
C LYS A 41 18.18 -0.50 1.68
N THR A 42 17.67 -0.68 0.49
CA THR A 42 18.44 -1.13 -0.67
C THR A 42 18.31 -0.05 -1.74
N ASN A 43 19.16 -0.12 -2.74
CA ASN A 43 19.13 0.90 -3.80
C ASN A 43 17.93 0.70 -4.72
N PRO A 44 17.24 1.80 -5.12
CA PRO A 44 16.23 1.67 -6.18
C PRO A 44 16.91 1.27 -7.50
N PRO A 45 16.20 0.73 -8.48
CA PRO A 45 14.75 0.60 -8.53
C PRO A 45 14.23 -0.60 -7.75
N LEU A 46 12.89 -0.70 -7.66
CA LEU A 46 12.25 -1.80 -6.96
C LEU A 46 12.44 -3.12 -7.72
N VAL A 47 12.99 -4.11 -7.02
CA VAL A 47 13.17 -5.46 -7.55
C VAL A 47 12.87 -6.45 -6.43
N VAL A 48 12.76 -7.73 -6.76
CA VAL A 48 12.66 -8.76 -5.74
C VAL A 48 13.91 -8.69 -4.86
N GLY A 49 13.70 -8.68 -3.56
CA GLY A 49 14.78 -8.53 -2.58
C GLY A 49 14.95 -7.10 -2.08
N SER A 50 14.33 -6.11 -2.72
CA SER A 50 14.36 -4.74 -2.23
C SER A 50 13.80 -4.67 -0.82
N ARG A 51 14.38 -3.80 0.01
CA ARG A 51 13.91 -3.57 1.38
C ARG A 51 13.63 -2.10 1.60
N VAL A 52 12.52 -1.84 2.26
CA VAL A 52 12.09 -0.46 2.58
C VAL A 52 11.58 -0.44 4.01
N ALA A 53 12.02 0.53 4.78
CA ALA A 53 11.55 0.72 6.15
C ALA A 53 10.40 1.74 6.15
N PHE A 54 9.31 1.36 6.78
CA PHE A 54 8.14 2.24 6.92
C PHE A 54 7.90 2.55 8.38
N ALA A 55 7.56 3.79 8.67
CA ALA A 55 7.09 4.20 9.97
C ALA A 55 5.62 4.58 9.83
N ALA A 56 4.78 3.94 10.60
CA ALA A 56 3.34 4.13 10.53
C ALA A 56 2.76 4.39 11.92
N GLU A 57 1.59 5.00 11.96
CA GLU A 57 0.82 5.15 13.18
C GLU A 57 -0.48 4.37 13.02
N PHE A 58 -0.74 3.47 13.94
CA PHE A 58 -1.93 2.61 13.86
C PHE A 58 -2.43 2.36 15.28
N MET A 59 -3.72 2.63 15.48
CA MET A 59 -4.37 2.45 16.77
C MET A 59 -3.63 3.18 17.90
N GLY A 60 -3.16 4.39 17.61
CA GLY A 60 -2.48 5.23 18.57
C GLY A 60 -1.04 4.87 18.86
N LYS A 61 -0.47 3.92 18.12
CA LYS A 61 0.91 3.49 18.31
C LYS A 61 1.73 3.75 17.07
N ARG A 62 2.99 4.13 17.27
CA ARG A 62 3.95 4.22 16.18
C ARG A 62 4.52 2.83 15.96
N LEU A 63 4.43 2.36 14.73
CA LEU A 63 4.94 1.05 14.33
C LEU A 63 6.00 1.24 13.27
N GLU A 64 7.10 0.51 13.40
CA GLU A 64 8.18 0.55 12.42
C GLU A 64 8.39 -0.85 11.85
N TYR A 65 8.37 -0.93 10.54
CA TYR A 65 8.52 -2.19 9.82
C TYR A 65 9.56 -2.02 8.72
N THR A 66 10.35 -3.06 8.50
CA THR A 66 11.11 -3.17 7.26
C THR A 66 10.46 -4.29 6.46
N TYR A 67 10.03 -3.96 5.27
CA TYR A 67 9.43 -4.93 4.35
C TYR A 67 10.44 -5.33 3.29
N GLU A 68 10.41 -6.61 2.95
CA GLU A 68 11.17 -7.13 1.83
C GLU A 68 10.18 -7.47 0.71
N PHE A 69 10.49 -7.04 -0.50
CA PHE A 69 9.65 -7.29 -1.66
C PHE A 69 9.98 -8.67 -2.20
N THR A 70 8.99 -9.56 -2.17
CA THR A 70 9.16 -10.96 -2.54
C THR A 70 8.65 -11.28 -3.93
N GLU A 71 7.81 -10.40 -4.49
CA GLU A 71 7.30 -10.56 -5.84
C GLU A 71 7.08 -9.19 -6.45
N VAL A 72 7.57 -8.98 -7.67
CA VAL A 72 7.39 -7.72 -8.39
C VAL A 72 7.09 -8.08 -9.84
N VAL A 73 5.81 -8.02 -10.21
CA VAL A 73 5.37 -8.25 -11.59
C VAL A 73 4.75 -6.95 -12.07
N PRO A 74 5.46 -6.20 -12.94
CA PRO A 74 4.98 -4.88 -13.36
C PRO A 74 3.54 -4.92 -13.88
N ARG A 75 2.74 -3.96 -13.44
CA ARG A 75 1.34 -3.79 -13.82
C ARG A 75 0.39 -4.87 -13.33
N GLU A 76 0.90 -5.89 -12.65
CA GLU A 76 0.05 -6.99 -12.20
C GLU A 76 0.05 -7.14 -10.69
N ARG A 77 1.24 -7.22 -10.07
CA ARG A 77 1.28 -7.63 -8.68
C ARG A 77 2.60 -7.29 -8.01
N VAL A 78 2.48 -6.82 -6.78
CA VAL A 78 3.63 -6.61 -5.90
C VAL A 78 3.30 -7.25 -4.56
N VAL A 79 4.22 -8.04 -4.03
CA VAL A 79 4.08 -8.66 -2.73
C VAL A 79 5.27 -8.29 -1.88
N MET A 80 5.00 -7.88 -0.65
CA MET A 80 6.05 -7.58 0.32
C MET A 80 5.68 -8.18 1.66
N ARG A 81 6.69 -8.58 2.42
CA ARG A 81 6.49 -9.16 3.73
C ARG A 81 7.43 -8.55 4.74
N THR A 82 7.03 -8.56 5.99
CA THR A 82 7.84 -8.04 7.07
C THR A 82 9.14 -8.82 7.19
N ALA A 83 10.26 -8.12 7.05
CA ALA A 83 11.58 -8.67 7.38
C ALA A 83 11.92 -8.35 8.83
N GLU A 84 11.52 -7.15 9.29
CA GLU A 84 11.69 -6.72 10.67
C GLU A 84 10.46 -5.93 11.08
N GLY A 85 9.98 -6.15 12.30
CA GLY A 85 8.82 -5.42 12.77
C GLY A 85 8.18 -6.12 13.97
N PRO A 86 7.16 -5.48 14.55
CA PRO A 86 6.51 -6.02 15.75
C PRO A 86 5.79 -7.35 15.53
N PHE A 87 5.30 -7.62 14.32
CA PHE A 87 4.69 -8.92 14.01
C PHE A 87 4.72 -9.16 12.50
N PRO A 88 4.66 -10.43 12.08
CA PRO A 88 4.75 -10.75 10.67
C PRO A 88 3.48 -10.36 9.92
N MET A 89 3.66 -9.67 8.80
CA MET A 89 2.59 -9.24 7.92
C MET A 89 3.03 -9.41 6.48
N GLU A 90 2.07 -9.65 5.60
CA GLU A 90 2.30 -9.64 4.17
C GLU A 90 1.30 -8.70 3.52
N THR A 91 1.78 -7.88 2.61
CA THR A 91 0.94 -6.93 1.87
C THR A 91 1.02 -7.28 0.39
N VAL A 92 -0.14 -7.35 -0.24
CA VAL A 92 -0.26 -7.63 -1.66
C VAL A 92 -0.96 -6.47 -2.35
N TYR A 93 -0.34 -5.96 -3.39
CA TYR A 93 -0.99 -5.05 -4.34
C TYR A 93 -1.23 -5.83 -5.61
N ALA A 94 -2.44 -5.73 -6.16
CA ALA A 94 -2.74 -6.34 -7.45
C ALA A 94 -3.57 -5.36 -8.28
N TRP A 95 -3.32 -5.34 -9.56
CA TRP A 95 -4.00 -4.43 -10.47
C TRP A 95 -4.51 -5.21 -11.67
N GLU A 96 -5.67 -4.79 -12.20
CA GLU A 96 -6.16 -5.30 -13.46
C GLU A 96 -6.93 -4.19 -14.16
N ALA A 97 -6.96 -4.23 -15.48
CA ALA A 97 -7.71 -3.26 -16.25
C ALA A 97 -9.20 -3.44 -15.94
N ALA A 98 -9.88 -2.34 -15.68
CA ALA A 98 -11.32 -2.33 -15.39
C ALA A 98 -12.03 -1.53 -16.48
N GLY A 99 -11.77 -1.90 -17.72
CA GLY A 99 -12.24 -1.15 -18.88
C GLY A 99 -11.13 -0.26 -19.39
N GLU A 100 -11.45 0.51 -20.43
CA GLU A 100 -10.48 1.40 -21.04
C GLU A 100 -10.16 2.57 -20.12
N GLY A 101 -8.89 2.74 -19.80
CA GLY A 101 -8.45 3.87 -18.98
C GLY A 101 -8.81 3.79 -17.51
N ALA A 102 -9.21 2.61 -17.02
CA ALA A 102 -9.52 2.42 -15.61
C ALA A 102 -8.83 1.17 -15.07
N THR A 103 -8.60 1.16 -13.78
CA THR A 103 -7.86 0.09 -13.10
C THR A 103 -8.61 -0.32 -11.84
N ARG A 104 -8.76 -1.63 -11.65
CA ARG A 104 -9.18 -2.17 -10.36
C ARG A 104 -7.93 -2.45 -9.55
N MET A 105 -7.84 -1.83 -8.40
CA MET A 105 -6.74 -2.04 -7.47
C MET A 105 -7.21 -2.83 -6.26
N MET A 106 -6.49 -3.90 -5.95
CA MET A 106 -6.72 -4.70 -4.76
C MET A 106 -5.58 -4.48 -3.78
N LEU A 107 -5.93 -4.31 -2.52
CA LEU A 107 -4.98 -4.20 -1.42
C LEU A 107 -5.34 -5.25 -0.39
N ARG A 108 -4.41 -6.16 -0.13
CA ARG A 108 -4.60 -7.20 0.88
C ARG A 108 -3.50 -7.12 1.91
N ASN A 109 -3.91 -7.13 3.18
CA ASN A 109 -2.98 -7.22 4.30
C ASN A 109 -3.35 -8.43 5.12
N HIS A 110 -2.40 -9.33 5.34
CA HIS A 110 -2.66 -10.49 6.19
C HIS A 110 -1.43 -10.84 7.00
N GLY A 111 -1.66 -11.46 8.14
CA GLY A 111 -0.57 -11.83 9.02
C GLY A 111 -1.07 -12.29 10.38
N SER A 112 -0.12 -12.53 11.27
CA SER A 112 -0.41 -12.99 12.63
C SER A 112 0.11 -11.96 13.62
N PRO A 113 -0.76 -11.09 14.15
CA PRO A 113 -0.33 -10.05 15.08
C PRO A 113 -0.03 -10.66 16.46
N LYS A 114 1.16 -11.21 16.60
CA LYS A 114 1.61 -11.76 17.87
C LYS A 114 1.71 -10.67 18.91
N GLY A 115 1.34 -10.98 20.14
CA GLY A 115 1.36 -10.00 21.21
C GLY A 115 0.04 -9.27 21.40
N PHE A 116 -0.92 -9.45 20.49
CA PHE A 116 -2.27 -8.92 20.66
C PHE A 116 -3.17 -10.06 21.15
N SER A 117 -4.07 -9.74 22.08
CA SER A 117 -4.98 -10.74 22.60
C SER A 117 -6.02 -11.13 21.55
N ARG A 118 -6.62 -12.30 21.74
CA ARG A 118 -7.71 -12.76 20.87
C ARG A 118 -8.87 -11.78 20.85
N LEU A 119 -9.07 -11.07 21.96
CA LEU A 119 -10.16 -10.12 22.08
C LEU A 119 -9.94 -8.90 21.17
N VAL A 120 -8.70 -8.59 20.85
CA VAL A 120 -8.34 -7.44 20.02
C VAL A 120 -8.35 -7.79 18.54
N ALA A 121 -8.14 -9.05 18.18
CA ALA A 121 -8.01 -9.45 16.79
C ALA A 121 -9.18 -9.01 15.87
N PRO A 122 -10.46 -9.23 16.24
CA PRO A 122 -11.56 -8.77 15.39
C PRO A 122 -11.58 -7.25 15.27
N PHE A 123 -11.24 -6.56 16.36
CA PHE A 123 -11.19 -5.11 16.37
C PHE A 123 -10.06 -4.62 15.45
N MET A 124 -8.92 -5.31 15.47
CA MET A 124 -7.79 -4.97 14.62
C MET A 124 -8.15 -5.15 13.14
N SER A 125 -8.85 -6.23 12.79
CA SER A 125 -9.30 -6.45 11.41
C SER A 125 -10.24 -5.35 10.96
N PHE A 126 -11.16 -4.93 11.82
CA PHE A 126 -12.07 -3.84 11.52
C PHE A 126 -11.30 -2.53 11.30
N ALA A 127 -10.40 -2.22 12.22
CA ALA A 127 -9.60 -0.99 12.12
C ALA A 127 -8.73 -0.99 10.87
N MET A 128 -8.13 -2.13 10.56
CA MET A 128 -7.28 -2.27 9.38
C MET A 128 -8.09 -2.10 8.10
N ARG A 129 -9.29 -2.72 8.04
CA ARG A 129 -10.15 -2.58 6.87
C ARG A 129 -10.55 -1.12 6.66
N ARG A 130 -10.90 -0.45 7.77
CA ARG A 130 -11.26 0.97 7.71
C ARG A 130 -10.08 1.80 7.23
N ALA A 131 -8.88 1.55 7.76
CA ALA A 131 -7.68 2.26 7.35
C ALA A 131 -7.36 2.00 5.87
N ASN A 132 -7.44 0.76 5.43
CA ASN A 132 -7.14 0.42 4.04
C ASN A 132 -8.14 1.05 3.08
N ARG A 133 -9.40 1.14 3.46
CA ARG A 133 -10.40 1.82 2.64
C ARG A 133 -10.08 3.30 2.49
N LYS A 134 -9.65 3.93 3.57
CA LYS A 134 -9.23 5.33 3.52
C LYS A 134 -8.00 5.51 2.64
N ASP A 135 -7.06 4.59 2.73
CA ASP A 135 -5.86 4.62 1.92
C ASP A 135 -6.19 4.55 0.44
N LEU A 136 -7.05 3.60 0.06
CA LEU A 136 -7.45 3.46 -1.34
C LEU A 136 -8.27 4.65 -1.82
N ALA A 137 -9.12 5.21 -0.96
CA ALA A 137 -9.87 6.41 -1.32
C ALA A 137 -8.95 7.58 -1.58
N ARG A 138 -7.92 7.72 -0.76
CA ARG A 138 -6.93 8.79 -0.94
C ARG A 138 -6.11 8.57 -2.20
N LEU A 139 -5.72 7.32 -2.46
CA LEU A 139 -5.00 6.98 -3.68
C LEU A 139 -5.83 7.33 -4.92
N LYS A 140 -7.10 6.96 -4.92
CA LYS A 140 -8.02 7.27 -6.01
C LYS A 140 -8.13 8.79 -6.22
N GLU A 141 -8.30 9.52 -5.14
CA GLU A 141 -8.39 10.98 -5.21
C GLU A 141 -7.11 11.59 -5.75
N LEU A 142 -5.96 11.12 -5.28
CA LEU A 142 -4.66 11.61 -5.76
C LEU A 142 -4.47 11.37 -7.25
N LEU A 143 -4.80 10.18 -7.72
CA LEU A 143 -4.54 9.83 -9.10
C LEU A 143 -5.58 10.42 -10.06
N GLU A 144 -6.84 10.48 -9.66
CA GLU A 144 -7.88 11.05 -10.52
C GLU A 144 -7.91 12.55 -10.46
N GLY A 145 -7.83 13.12 -9.28
CA GLY A 145 -7.87 14.56 -9.10
C GLY A 145 -6.48 15.16 -9.05
N GLY A 146 -5.70 14.75 -8.05
CA GLY A 146 -4.36 15.26 -7.84
C GLY A 146 -3.42 14.88 -8.95
N GLY A 147 -3.52 13.65 -9.45
CA GLY A 147 -2.70 13.20 -10.57
C GLY A 147 -2.97 13.99 -11.82
N ALA A 148 -4.24 14.25 -12.11
CA ALA A 148 -4.64 15.06 -13.24
C ALA A 148 -4.18 16.51 -13.04
N ALA A 149 -4.30 17.02 -11.83
CA ALA A 149 -3.85 18.37 -11.51
C ALA A 149 -2.33 18.48 -11.64
N ALA A 150 -1.61 17.47 -11.18
CA ALA A 150 -0.17 17.46 -11.31
C ALA A 150 0.24 17.42 -12.78
N ALA A 151 -0.47 16.64 -13.58
CA ALA A 151 -0.24 16.62 -15.02
C ALA A 151 -0.54 17.97 -15.66
N SER A 152 -1.59 18.62 -15.18
CA SER A 152 -1.91 19.98 -15.64
C SER A 152 -0.79 20.94 -15.30
N ASP A 153 -0.29 20.86 -14.09
CA ASP A 153 0.79 21.72 -13.66
C ASP A 153 2.02 21.53 -14.52
N SER A 154 2.34 20.30 -14.85
CA SER A 154 3.50 20.06 -15.69
C SER A 154 3.25 20.58 -17.11
N ARG A 155 2.03 20.62 -17.56
CA ARG A 155 1.73 21.22 -18.86
C ARG A 155 1.79 22.72 -18.80
N VAL A 156 1.34 23.27 -17.71
CA VAL A 156 1.34 24.72 -17.51
C VAL A 156 2.72 25.22 -17.23
N GLY A 157 3.45 24.41 -16.51
CA GLY A 157 4.82 24.76 -16.18
C GLY A 157 5.67 24.85 -17.39
#